data_62d731eb0015db9d1778b06d3af1526e
#
_entry.id   62d731eb0015db9d1778b06d3af1526e
#
_cell.length_a   1.000
_cell.length_b   1.000
_cell.length_c   1.000
_cell.angle_alpha   90.00
_cell.angle_beta   90.00
_cell.angle_gamma   90.00
#
_symmetry.space_group_name_H-M   'P 1'
#
loop_
_entity.id
_entity.type
_entity.pdbx_description
1 polymer ?
#
loop_
_entity_poly.entity_id
_entity_poly.type
_entity_poly.pdbx_seq_one_letter_code
_entity_poly.pdbx_strand_id
1 'polypeptide(L)'
;MSLPIEVPGLNTLISEIDDGTIIIVEGGADLAKSFFVRRLCRTAIHAGRPVSFVTSRDAGELRALFARENGESSGATAQVQVVEMDALDSLAELVPRGGLLAVDSFSFLTLGLVPNDLARMLRDLHRASRENGATALLVTDEGMFESRSEAVLAHLAEGHIQFHAQEGSEGLVRFLRIPKWADGRFVDRNIYYDFDGRRMAIDLRNRVL
;
A
#
# COMPACT_ATOMS: atom_id res chain seq x y z
N MET A 1 4.92 17.85 2.57
CA MET A 1 3.51 17.56 2.99
C MET A 1 3.45 16.09 3.33
N SER A 2 2.37 15.61 3.97
CA SER A 2 2.21 14.21 4.33
C SER A 2 0.79 13.73 3.95
N LEU A 3 0.62 12.43 3.82
CA LEU A 3 -0.67 11.79 3.57
C LEU A 3 -1.21 11.24 4.89
N PRO A 4 -2.36 11.73 5.40
CA PRO A 4 -2.94 11.23 6.64
C PRO A 4 -3.42 9.77 6.47
N ILE A 5 -3.29 8.98 7.55
CA ILE A 5 -3.80 7.61 7.60
C ILE A 5 -5.17 7.64 8.28
N GLU A 6 -6.24 7.65 7.47
CA GLU A 6 -7.62 7.68 7.97
C GLU A 6 -8.19 6.27 8.18
N VAL A 7 -7.40 5.38 8.76
CA VAL A 7 -7.85 4.06 9.22
C VAL A 7 -8.07 4.15 10.72
N PRO A 8 -9.33 4.07 11.20
CA PRO A 8 -9.65 4.20 12.62
C PRO A 8 -8.83 3.24 13.47
N GLY A 9 -8.19 3.78 14.51
CA GLY A 9 -7.29 3.03 15.40
C GLY A 9 -5.84 2.96 14.90
N LEU A 10 -5.58 2.82 13.60
CA LEU A 10 -4.22 2.83 13.07
C LEU A 10 -3.61 4.23 13.12
N ASN A 11 -4.41 5.25 12.88
CA ASN A 11 -4.02 6.66 12.94
C ASN A 11 -3.49 7.13 14.31
N THR A 12 -3.76 6.37 15.38
CA THR A 12 -3.20 6.63 16.71
C THR A 12 -1.77 6.08 16.86
N LEU A 13 -1.37 5.16 16.00
CA LEU A 13 -0.04 4.51 16.02
C LEU A 13 0.88 5.15 14.98
N ILE A 14 0.36 5.32 13.76
CA ILE A 14 0.99 6.02 12.65
C ILE A 14 -0.04 6.99 12.06
N SER A 15 0.20 8.28 12.22
CA SER A 15 -0.78 9.30 11.85
C SER A 15 -0.75 9.68 10.37
N GLU A 16 0.43 9.59 9.75
CA GLU A 16 0.66 10.07 8.39
C GLU A 16 1.83 9.36 7.71
N ILE A 17 1.87 9.46 6.41
CA ILE A 17 2.96 9.00 5.54
C ILE A 17 3.62 10.24 4.93
N ASP A 18 4.93 10.39 5.11
CA ASP A 18 5.69 11.49 4.56
C ASP A 18 5.80 11.40 3.02
N ASP A 19 5.74 12.54 2.36
CA ASP A 19 6.01 12.61 0.92
C ASP A 19 7.46 12.22 0.61
N GLY A 20 7.65 11.65 -0.57
CA GLY A 20 8.96 11.16 -1.01
C GLY A 20 9.31 9.77 -0.49
N THR A 21 8.35 9.05 0.11
CA THR A 21 8.59 7.71 0.71
C THR A 21 7.99 6.58 -0.12
N ILE A 22 8.60 5.40 0.02
CA ILE A 22 8.08 4.13 -0.49
C ILE A 22 7.63 3.29 0.70
N ILE A 23 6.36 2.86 0.70
CA ILE A 23 5.78 1.99 1.71
C ILE A 23 5.42 0.65 1.08
N ILE A 24 5.93 -0.43 1.65
CA ILE A 24 5.53 -1.80 1.28
C ILE A 24 4.31 -2.21 2.12
N VAL A 25 3.33 -2.79 1.45
CA VAL A 25 2.14 -3.40 2.06
C VAL A 25 2.13 -4.88 1.69
N GLU A 26 2.67 -5.70 2.58
CA GLU A 26 2.91 -7.12 2.37
C GLU A 26 1.86 -7.99 3.07
N GLY A 27 1.65 -9.21 2.59
CA GLY A 27 0.89 -10.25 3.28
C GLY A 27 0.32 -11.29 2.34
N GLY A 28 -0.30 -12.33 2.90
CA GLY A 28 -0.98 -13.37 2.15
C GLY A 28 -2.20 -12.89 1.38
N ALA A 29 -2.80 -13.77 0.59
CA ALA A 29 -4.06 -13.51 -0.10
C ALA A 29 -5.18 -13.22 0.92
N ASP A 30 -6.19 -12.44 0.51
CA ASP A 30 -7.42 -12.16 1.28
C ASP A 30 -7.23 -11.50 2.66
N LEU A 31 -6.06 -10.89 2.91
CA LEU A 31 -5.77 -10.15 4.13
C LEU A 31 -6.09 -8.64 4.05
N ALA A 32 -6.94 -8.23 3.12
CA ALA A 32 -7.40 -6.84 2.96
C ALA A 32 -6.33 -5.81 2.54
N LYS A 33 -5.16 -6.23 2.03
CA LYS A 33 -4.10 -5.31 1.55
C LYS A 33 -4.62 -4.31 0.50
N SER A 34 -5.23 -4.82 -0.57
CA SER A 34 -5.79 -4.01 -1.65
C SER A 34 -6.89 -3.06 -1.16
N PHE A 35 -7.73 -3.50 -0.21
CA PHE A 35 -8.71 -2.63 0.43
C PHE A 35 -8.03 -1.51 1.21
N PHE A 36 -7.03 -1.82 2.00
CA PHE A 36 -6.26 -0.84 2.78
C PHE A 36 -5.61 0.21 1.86
N VAL A 37 -4.94 -0.23 0.80
CA VAL A 37 -4.30 0.69 -0.17
C VAL A 37 -5.33 1.55 -0.89
N ARG A 38 -6.46 1.00 -1.35
CA ARG A 38 -7.53 1.82 -1.94
C ARG A 38 -8.12 2.83 -0.96
N ARG A 39 -8.19 2.50 0.34
CA ARG A 39 -8.61 3.45 1.36
C ARG A 39 -7.63 4.62 1.49
N LEU A 40 -6.32 4.38 1.45
CA LEU A 40 -5.32 5.44 1.41
C LEU A 40 -5.41 6.26 0.11
N CYS A 41 -5.69 5.63 -1.03
CA CYS A 41 -5.98 6.35 -2.27
C CYS A 41 -7.17 7.31 -2.12
N ARG A 42 -8.26 6.86 -1.48
CA ARG A 42 -9.41 7.73 -1.19
C ARG A 42 -9.05 8.91 -0.30
N THR A 43 -8.27 8.69 0.74
CA THR A 43 -7.77 9.78 1.59
C THR A 43 -6.98 10.80 0.78
N ALA A 44 -6.10 10.34 -0.12
CA ALA A 44 -5.36 11.22 -1.03
C ALA A 44 -6.30 12.03 -1.93
N ILE A 45 -7.29 11.39 -2.54
CA ILE A 45 -8.28 12.04 -3.40
C ILE A 45 -9.08 13.10 -2.63
N HIS A 46 -9.55 12.79 -1.41
CA HIS A 46 -10.27 13.73 -0.58
C HIS A 46 -9.40 14.93 -0.15
N ALA A 47 -8.09 14.72 -0.03
CA ALA A 47 -7.12 15.78 0.20
C ALA A 47 -6.74 16.57 -1.08
N GLY A 48 -7.40 16.32 -2.22
CA GLY A 48 -7.14 16.97 -3.49
C GLY A 48 -5.84 16.52 -4.18
N ARG A 49 -5.27 15.38 -3.78
CA ARG A 49 -4.01 14.85 -4.32
C ARG A 49 -4.30 13.89 -5.49
N PRO A 50 -3.58 13.98 -6.61
CA PRO A 50 -3.75 13.06 -7.73
C PRO A 50 -3.27 11.66 -7.35
N VAL A 51 -3.95 10.64 -7.88
CA VAL A 51 -3.63 9.23 -7.64
C VAL A 51 -3.36 8.52 -8.96
N SER A 52 -2.22 7.85 -9.07
CA SER A 52 -1.93 6.84 -10.09
C SER A 52 -2.06 5.46 -9.47
N PHE A 53 -2.97 4.64 -9.98
CA PHE A 53 -3.18 3.28 -9.50
C PHE A 53 -2.81 2.30 -10.62
N VAL A 54 -1.71 1.59 -10.42
CA VAL A 54 -1.19 0.56 -11.35
C VAL A 54 -1.69 -0.80 -10.91
N THR A 55 -2.16 -1.59 -11.85
CA THR A 55 -2.74 -2.91 -11.57
C THR A 55 -2.47 -3.89 -12.68
N SER A 56 -2.42 -5.19 -12.33
CA SER A 56 -2.48 -6.32 -13.27
C SER A 56 -3.91 -6.81 -13.54
N ARG A 57 -4.91 -6.16 -12.92
CA ARG A 57 -6.33 -6.49 -13.09
C ARG A 57 -6.97 -5.57 -14.12
N ASP A 58 -8.16 -5.94 -14.56
CA ASP A 58 -8.98 -5.10 -15.46
C ASP A 58 -9.18 -3.69 -14.89
N ALA A 59 -8.70 -2.69 -15.63
CA ALA A 59 -8.77 -1.30 -15.22
C ALA A 59 -10.21 -0.77 -15.18
N GLY A 60 -11.12 -1.33 -15.98
CA GLY A 60 -12.54 -0.97 -16.00
C GLY A 60 -13.23 -1.36 -14.70
N GLU A 61 -12.99 -2.59 -14.23
CA GLU A 61 -13.54 -3.06 -12.95
C GLU A 61 -13.04 -2.21 -11.78
N LEU A 62 -11.74 -1.85 -11.79
CA LEU A 62 -11.17 -1.01 -10.75
C LEU A 62 -11.71 0.42 -10.77
N ARG A 63 -11.88 1.03 -11.95
CA ARG A 63 -12.53 2.35 -12.06
C ARG A 63 -13.95 2.33 -11.52
N ALA A 64 -14.72 1.27 -11.84
CA ALA A 64 -16.07 1.10 -11.32
C ALA A 64 -16.08 0.90 -9.79
N LEU A 65 -15.08 0.19 -9.25
CA LEU A 65 -14.91 0.02 -7.81
C LEU A 65 -14.60 1.35 -7.11
N PHE A 66 -13.65 2.14 -7.62
CA PHE A 66 -13.34 3.48 -7.10
C PHE A 66 -14.55 4.42 -7.18
N ALA A 67 -15.30 4.42 -8.27
CA ALA A 67 -16.50 5.22 -8.42
C ALA A 67 -17.56 4.87 -7.35
N ARG A 68 -17.78 3.57 -7.13
CA ARG A 68 -18.72 3.08 -6.11
C ARG A 68 -18.26 3.40 -4.69
N GLU A 69 -16.96 3.26 -4.39
CA GLU A 69 -16.40 3.54 -3.06
C GLU A 69 -16.38 5.05 -2.74
N ASN A 70 -16.25 5.92 -3.73
CA ASN A 70 -16.20 7.38 -3.55
C ASN A 70 -17.59 8.05 -3.54
N GLY A 71 -18.66 7.34 -3.95
CA GLY A 71 -20.01 7.91 -4.11
C GLY A 71 -20.14 8.80 -5.35
N GLU A 72 -21.37 8.92 -5.88
CA GLU A 72 -21.69 9.68 -7.11
C GLU A 72 -21.47 11.21 -6.98
N SER A 73 -21.27 11.71 -5.76
CA SER A 73 -21.29 13.15 -5.45
C SER A 73 -19.97 13.88 -5.60
N SER A 74 -18.88 13.20 -5.89
CA SER A 74 -17.59 13.87 -5.96
C SER A 74 -16.98 13.78 -7.36
N GLY A 75 -16.58 14.91 -7.91
CA GLY A 75 -15.65 14.97 -9.06
C GLY A 75 -14.30 14.28 -8.79
N ALA A 76 -14.22 13.54 -7.70
CA ALA A 76 -13.06 12.81 -7.20
C ALA A 76 -12.59 11.67 -8.12
N THR A 77 -13.48 11.09 -8.91
CA THR A 77 -13.12 10.04 -9.89
C THR A 77 -12.19 10.56 -10.99
N ALA A 78 -12.24 11.87 -11.27
CA ALA A 78 -11.37 12.52 -12.26
C ALA A 78 -9.89 12.62 -11.79
N GLN A 79 -9.62 12.36 -10.51
CA GLN A 79 -8.28 12.46 -9.94
C GLN A 79 -7.55 11.10 -9.85
N VAL A 80 -8.20 10.01 -10.25
CA VAL A 80 -7.58 8.66 -10.26
C VAL A 80 -7.28 8.24 -11.67
N GLN A 81 -6.01 8.11 -11.98
CA GLN A 81 -5.55 7.43 -13.19
C GLN A 81 -5.34 5.95 -12.88
N VAL A 82 -6.17 5.07 -13.44
CA VAL A 82 -5.97 3.61 -13.34
C VAL A 82 -5.23 3.14 -14.59
N VAL A 83 -4.08 2.52 -14.39
CA VAL A 83 -3.19 1.98 -15.43
C VAL A 83 -3.13 0.47 -15.29
N GLU A 84 -3.58 -0.24 -16.34
CA GLU A 84 -3.45 -1.69 -16.43
C GLU A 84 -2.12 -2.04 -17.09
N MET A 85 -1.37 -2.97 -16.50
CA MET A 85 -0.07 -3.42 -17.00
C MET A 85 0.10 -4.91 -16.77
N ASP A 86 0.78 -5.59 -17.69
CA ASP A 86 1.14 -7.00 -17.55
C ASP A 86 2.52 -7.18 -16.92
N ALA A 87 3.40 -6.19 -17.07
CA ALA A 87 4.74 -6.15 -16.50
C ALA A 87 5.19 -4.70 -16.28
N LEU A 88 6.16 -4.53 -15.38
CA LEU A 88 6.72 -3.21 -15.08
C LEU A 88 8.12 -3.04 -15.68
N ASP A 89 8.25 -2.09 -16.60
CA ASP A 89 9.54 -1.63 -17.10
C ASP A 89 10.03 -0.41 -16.33
N SER A 90 9.13 0.52 -15.99
CA SER A 90 9.42 1.70 -15.19
C SER A 90 8.18 2.14 -14.39
N LEU A 91 8.40 2.55 -13.15
CA LEU A 91 7.36 3.16 -12.30
C LEU A 91 7.55 4.67 -12.15
N ALA A 92 8.76 5.17 -12.41
CA ALA A 92 9.12 6.56 -12.15
C ALA A 92 8.24 7.55 -12.92
N GLU A 93 7.87 7.21 -14.16
CA GLU A 93 7.02 8.05 -15.03
C GLU A 93 5.55 8.11 -14.58
N LEU A 94 5.12 7.14 -13.76
CA LEU A 94 3.75 7.05 -13.25
C LEU A 94 3.57 7.78 -11.91
N VAL A 95 4.64 8.31 -11.33
CA VAL A 95 4.61 9.02 -10.04
C VAL A 95 3.97 10.40 -10.23
N PRO A 96 2.78 10.66 -9.69
CA PRO A 96 2.10 11.93 -9.87
C PRO A 96 2.75 13.03 -9.00
N ARG A 97 2.73 14.29 -9.48
CA ARG A 97 3.24 15.41 -8.68
C ARG A 97 2.34 15.70 -7.48
N GLY A 98 2.91 15.72 -6.29
CA GLY A 98 2.20 15.97 -5.02
C GLY A 98 1.16 14.90 -4.68
N GLY A 99 1.24 13.74 -5.30
CA GLY A 99 0.18 12.73 -5.26
C GLY A 99 0.58 11.40 -4.62
N LEU A 100 -0.13 10.37 -5.03
CA LEU A 100 0.05 9.00 -4.55
C LEU A 100 0.16 8.04 -5.75
N LEU A 101 1.22 7.25 -5.80
CA LEU A 101 1.32 6.07 -6.65
C LEU A 101 0.96 4.83 -5.82
N ALA A 102 0.02 4.03 -6.29
CA ALA A 102 -0.27 2.71 -5.73
C ALA A 102 -0.06 1.64 -6.79
N VAL A 103 0.62 0.55 -6.45
CA VAL A 103 0.89 -0.58 -7.35
C VAL A 103 0.36 -1.87 -6.71
N ASP A 104 -0.70 -2.44 -7.30
CA ASP A 104 -1.39 -3.63 -6.80
C ASP A 104 -1.65 -4.65 -7.93
N SER A 105 -0.92 -5.77 -8.02
CA SER A 105 0.12 -6.30 -7.13
C SER A 105 1.51 -6.01 -7.70
N PHE A 106 2.36 -5.39 -6.92
CA PHE A 106 3.76 -5.11 -7.31
C PHE A 106 4.54 -6.40 -7.51
N SER A 107 4.38 -7.40 -6.64
CA SER A 107 5.06 -8.69 -6.75
C SER A 107 4.73 -9.41 -8.06
N PHE A 108 3.46 -9.36 -8.50
CA PHE A 108 3.05 -9.99 -9.76
C PHE A 108 3.64 -9.27 -10.98
N LEU A 109 3.57 -7.94 -10.99
CA LEU A 109 4.07 -7.11 -12.10
C LEU A 109 5.59 -7.11 -12.24
N THR A 110 6.31 -7.53 -11.21
CA THR A 110 7.78 -7.63 -11.19
C THR A 110 8.28 -9.07 -11.23
N LEU A 111 7.42 -10.04 -11.56
CA LEU A 111 7.81 -11.44 -11.72
C LEU A 111 8.96 -11.58 -12.72
N GLY A 112 10.02 -12.28 -12.31
CA GLY A 112 11.19 -12.50 -13.14
C GLY A 112 12.26 -11.41 -13.09
N LEU A 113 12.03 -10.28 -12.40
CA LEU A 113 13.09 -9.31 -12.17
C LEU A 113 14.15 -9.88 -11.21
N VAL A 114 15.40 -9.78 -11.63
CA VAL A 114 16.51 -10.13 -10.73
C VAL A 114 16.73 -9.04 -9.67
N PRO A 115 17.33 -9.34 -8.51
CA PRO A 115 17.48 -8.39 -7.41
C PRO A 115 18.13 -7.06 -7.78
N ASN A 116 19.08 -7.06 -8.72
CA ASN A 116 19.75 -5.84 -9.16
C ASN A 116 18.82 -4.91 -9.97
N ASP A 117 17.96 -5.47 -10.80
CA ASP A 117 17.01 -4.70 -11.59
C ASP A 117 15.89 -4.16 -10.71
N LEU A 118 15.41 -4.98 -9.77
CA LEU A 118 14.48 -4.53 -8.73
C LEU A 118 15.08 -3.37 -7.91
N ALA A 119 16.33 -3.48 -7.49
CA ALA A 119 17.02 -2.41 -6.76
C ALA A 119 17.16 -1.13 -7.58
N ARG A 120 17.37 -1.23 -8.89
CA ARG A 120 17.43 -0.09 -9.80
C ARG A 120 16.06 0.57 -9.90
N MET A 121 15.02 -0.21 -10.17
CA MET A 121 13.63 0.27 -10.26
C MET A 121 13.21 1.01 -8.97
N LEU A 122 13.49 0.44 -7.80
CA LEU A 122 13.14 1.07 -6.52
C LEU A 122 13.91 2.38 -6.28
N ARG A 123 15.19 2.45 -6.65
CA ARG A 123 15.97 3.71 -6.54
C ARG A 123 15.43 4.79 -7.48
N ASP A 124 15.03 4.42 -8.70
CA ASP A 124 14.47 5.36 -9.65
C ASP A 124 13.08 5.82 -9.19
N LEU A 125 12.25 4.90 -8.67
CA LEU A 125 10.98 5.22 -8.02
C LEU A 125 11.17 6.17 -6.84
N HIS A 126 12.13 5.90 -5.97
CA HIS A 126 12.41 6.74 -4.80
C HIS A 126 12.83 8.16 -5.21
N ARG A 127 13.71 8.27 -6.23
CA ARG A 127 14.09 9.57 -6.80
C ARG A 127 12.88 10.32 -7.32
N ALA A 128 12.06 9.69 -8.15
CA ALA A 128 10.84 10.30 -8.71
C ALA A 128 9.83 10.69 -7.62
N SER A 129 9.66 9.86 -6.58
CA SER A 129 8.78 10.17 -5.44
C SER A 129 9.25 11.42 -4.69
N ARG A 130 10.55 11.56 -4.45
CA ARG A 130 11.12 12.75 -3.81
C ARG A 130 11.02 14.01 -4.67
N GLU A 131 11.38 13.91 -5.94
CA GLU A 131 11.34 15.04 -6.89
C GLU A 131 9.91 15.54 -7.10
N ASN A 132 8.94 14.64 -7.12
CA ASN A 132 7.53 14.96 -7.29
C ASN A 132 6.79 15.28 -5.97
N GLY A 133 7.41 15.08 -4.80
CA GLY A 133 6.72 15.21 -3.50
C GLY A 133 5.55 14.23 -3.39
N ALA A 134 5.74 13.00 -3.83
CA ALA A 134 4.72 11.95 -3.89
C ALA A 134 5.05 10.78 -2.96
N THR A 135 4.03 10.02 -2.57
CA THR A 135 4.19 8.76 -1.84
C THR A 135 3.98 7.58 -2.79
N ALA A 136 4.72 6.48 -2.63
CA ALA A 136 4.50 5.24 -3.36
C ALA A 136 4.08 4.12 -2.40
N LEU A 137 2.99 3.40 -2.72
CA LEU A 137 2.51 2.22 -2.01
C LEU A 137 2.68 0.99 -2.92
N LEU A 138 3.45 0.01 -2.48
CA LEU A 138 3.73 -1.22 -3.21
C LEU A 138 3.08 -2.40 -2.50
N VAL A 139 2.03 -2.97 -3.10
CA VAL A 139 1.36 -4.17 -2.58
C VAL A 139 2.16 -5.40 -3.00
N THR A 140 2.62 -6.16 -2.02
CA THR A 140 3.37 -7.40 -2.23
C THR A 140 2.64 -8.61 -1.63
N ASP A 141 2.81 -9.74 -2.27
CA ASP A 141 2.27 -11.01 -1.81
C ASP A 141 3.39 -11.83 -1.16
N GLU A 142 3.11 -12.35 0.03
CA GLU A 142 4.04 -13.16 0.81
C GLU A 142 4.53 -14.37 0.02
N GLY A 143 5.84 -14.59 0.02
CA GLY A 143 6.48 -15.73 -0.67
C GLY A 143 6.62 -15.58 -2.19
N MET A 144 6.26 -14.45 -2.78
CA MET A 144 6.43 -14.20 -4.22
C MET A 144 7.84 -13.77 -4.60
N PHE A 145 8.63 -13.30 -3.66
CA PHE A 145 10.02 -12.91 -3.90
C PHE A 145 11.00 -13.92 -3.29
N GLU A 146 12.12 -14.10 -3.93
CA GLU A 146 13.26 -14.77 -3.31
C GLU A 146 13.85 -13.89 -2.19
N SER A 147 14.53 -14.50 -1.22
CA SER A 147 15.05 -13.80 -0.02
C SER A 147 15.95 -12.60 -0.32
N ARG A 148 16.69 -12.62 -1.47
CA ARG A 148 17.50 -11.47 -1.88
C ARG A 148 16.66 -10.28 -2.33
N SER A 149 15.59 -10.54 -3.07
CA SER A 149 14.64 -9.50 -3.51
C SER A 149 13.85 -8.95 -2.32
N GLU A 150 13.44 -9.80 -1.37
CA GLU A 150 12.83 -9.36 -0.11
C GLU A 150 13.78 -8.44 0.68
N ALA A 151 15.06 -8.80 0.79
CA ALA A 151 16.05 -7.95 1.45
C ALA A 151 16.23 -6.60 0.74
N VAL A 152 16.20 -6.56 -0.60
CA VAL A 152 16.25 -5.31 -1.39
C VAL A 152 15.03 -4.44 -1.09
N LEU A 153 13.83 -5.01 -1.11
CA LEU A 153 12.59 -4.32 -0.78
C LEU A 153 12.64 -3.72 0.63
N ALA A 154 12.94 -4.55 1.62
CA ALA A 154 13.01 -4.12 3.02
C ALA A 154 14.08 -3.04 3.27
N HIS A 155 15.19 -3.07 2.52
CA HIS A 155 16.26 -2.08 2.64
C HIS A 155 15.88 -0.73 2.02
N LEU A 156 15.31 -0.74 0.81
CA LEU A 156 15.08 0.47 0.02
C LEU A 156 13.76 1.17 0.34
N ALA A 157 12.74 0.47 0.87
CA ALA A 157 11.52 1.11 1.33
C ALA A 157 11.72 1.82 2.66
N GLU A 158 11.03 2.93 2.89
CA GLU A 158 11.02 3.67 4.15
C GLU A 158 10.03 3.13 5.16
N GLY A 159 8.96 2.48 4.69
CA GLY A 159 7.96 1.86 5.56
C GLY A 159 7.58 0.48 5.11
N HIS A 160 7.16 -0.35 6.09
CA HIS A 160 6.72 -1.71 5.85
C HIS A 160 5.53 -2.03 6.76
N ILE A 161 4.41 -2.38 6.16
CA ILE A 161 3.20 -2.84 6.83
C ILE A 161 2.96 -4.28 6.41
N GLN A 162 2.95 -5.18 7.38
CA GLN A 162 2.76 -6.60 7.15
C GLN A 162 1.38 -7.04 7.63
N PHE A 163 0.63 -7.69 6.75
CA PHE A 163 -0.68 -8.27 7.03
C PHE A 163 -0.52 -9.77 7.28
N HIS A 164 -0.98 -10.21 8.44
CA HIS A 164 -0.89 -11.60 8.87
C HIS A 164 -2.25 -12.15 9.28
N ALA A 165 -2.35 -13.47 9.23
CA ALA A 165 -3.44 -14.21 9.86
C ALA A 165 -2.89 -15.48 10.53
N GLN A 166 -3.53 -15.88 11.60
CA GLN A 166 -3.26 -17.14 12.29
C GLN A 166 -4.55 -17.81 12.72
N GLU A 167 -4.56 -19.11 12.82
CA GLU A 167 -5.69 -19.85 13.41
C GLU A 167 -5.77 -19.57 14.91
N GLY A 168 -6.93 -19.16 15.37
CA GLY A 168 -7.27 -18.98 16.77
C GLY A 168 -8.39 -19.94 17.19
N SER A 169 -8.72 -19.97 18.47
CA SER A 169 -9.76 -20.85 19.02
C SER A 169 -11.16 -20.60 18.45
N GLU A 170 -11.44 -19.37 17.99
CA GLU A 170 -12.74 -18.93 17.47
C GLU A 170 -12.72 -18.63 15.97
N GLY A 171 -11.66 -19.05 15.25
CA GLY A 171 -11.49 -18.83 13.81
C GLY A 171 -10.23 -18.03 13.47
N LEU A 172 -10.21 -17.46 12.27
CA LEU A 172 -9.04 -16.75 11.74
C LEU A 172 -8.86 -15.39 12.43
N VAL A 173 -7.73 -15.22 13.09
CA VAL A 173 -7.33 -13.95 13.73
C VAL A 173 -6.39 -13.20 12.80
N ARG A 174 -6.76 -11.97 12.44
CA ARG A 174 -5.98 -11.10 11.55
C ARG A 174 -5.28 -10.01 12.34
N PHE A 175 -4.03 -9.72 11.97
CA PHE A 175 -3.26 -8.64 12.59
C PHE A 175 -2.27 -8.02 11.63
N LEU A 176 -1.88 -6.78 11.93
CA LEU A 176 -0.82 -6.04 11.26
C LEU A 176 0.44 -6.03 12.11
N ARG A 177 1.59 -5.93 11.44
CA ARG A 177 2.87 -5.51 12.03
C ARG A 177 3.43 -4.33 11.24
N ILE A 178 4.16 -3.47 11.93
CA ILE A 178 4.84 -2.33 11.29
C ILE A 178 6.31 -2.38 11.74
N PRO A 179 7.11 -3.28 11.14
CA PRO A 179 8.52 -3.46 11.53
C PRO A 179 9.41 -2.27 11.16
N LYS A 180 8.95 -1.40 10.26
CA LYS A 180 9.70 -0.23 9.81
C LYS A 180 8.76 0.91 9.45
N TRP A 181 9.13 2.14 9.85
CA TRP A 181 8.46 3.36 9.45
C TRP A 181 9.45 4.48 9.17
N ALA A 182 9.07 5.44 8.31
CA ALA A 182 9.95 6.44 7.70
C ALA A 182 10.75 7.31 8.70
N ASP A 183 10.21 7.58 9.88
CA ASP A 183 10.85 8.35 10.94
C ASP A 183 11.62 7.51 11.97
N GLY A 184 11.89 6.26 11.64
CA GLY A 184 12.58 5.32 12.52
C GLY A 184 11.67 4.68 13.58
N ARG A 185 10.38 5.00 13.62
CA ARG A 185 9.40 4.31 14.46
C ARG A 185 9.19 2.88 13.98
N PHE A 186 8.79 2.04 14.88
CA PHE A 186 8.26 0.71 14.61
C PHE A 186 7.18 0.40 15.65
N VAL A 187 6.27 -0.47 15.32
CA VAL A 187 5.26 -0.92 16.28
C VAL A 187 5.57 -2.37 16.65
N ASP A 188 6.14 -2.56 17.84
CA ASP A 188 6.60 -3.86 18.35
C ASP A 188 5.45 -4.64 19.00
N ARG A 189 4.31 -4.72 18.32
CA ARG A 189 3.18 -5.55 18.76
C ARG A 189 2.29 -5.88 17.58
N ASN A 190 1.51 -6.94 17.71
CA ASN A 190 0.45 -7.25 16.78
C ASN A 190 -0.70 -6.23 16.93
N ILE A 191 -1.11 -5.65 15.81
CA ILE A 191 -2.25 -4.73 15.74
C ILE A 191 -3.41 -5.52 15.14
N TYR A 192 -4.32 -5.99 15.96
CA TYR A 192 -5.44 -6.79 15.51
C TYR A 192 -6.47 -5.98 14.74
N TYR A 193 -7.06 -6.57 13.71
CA TYR A 193 -8.10 -5.92 12.92
C TYR A 193 -9.20 -6.90 12.49
N ASP A 194 -10.40 -6.39 12.37
CA ASP A 194 -11.54 -7.06 11.77
C ASP A 194 -11.75 -6.53 10.34
N PHE A 195 -12.12 -7.43 9.44
CA PHE A 195 -12.43 -7.10 8.04
C PHE A 195 -13.63 -7.92 7.57
N ASP A 196 -14.69 -7.24 7.12
CA ASP A 196 -15.96 -7.83 6.65
C ASP A 196 -16.14 -7.74 5.12
N GLY A 197 -15.07 -7.38 4.38
CA GLY A 197 -15.12 -7.14 2.93
C GLY A 197 -15.48 -5.70 2.55
N ARG A 198 -15.97 -4.88 3.49
CA ARG A 198 -16.37 -3.48 3.26
C ARG A 198 -15.76 -2.49 4.25
N ARG A 199 -15.43 -2.97 5.42
CA ARG A 199 -14.87 -2.17 6.50
C ARG A 199 -13.67 -2.88 7.12
N MET A 200 -12.67 -2.09 7.46
CA MET A 200 -11.53 -2.52 8.26
C MET A 200 -11.55 -1.70 9.55
N ALA A 201 -11.55 -2.37 10.68
CA ALA A 201 -11.52 -1.76 12.00
C ALA A 201 -10.35 -2.32 12.81
N ILE A 202 -9.53 -1.45 13.38
CA ILE A 202 -8.43 -1.84 14.27
C ILE A 202 -8.98 -2.09 15.66
N ASP A 203 -8.71 -3.26 16.20
CA ASP A 203 -8.98 -3.57 17.61
C ASP A 203 -7.78 -3.14 18.46
N LEU A 204 -7.94 -2.03 19.17
CA LEU A 204 -6.92 -1.51 20.09
C LEU A 204 -6.92 -2.21 21.46
N ARG A 205 -7.88 -3.10 21.71
CA ARG A 205 -7.89 -3.90 22.93
C ARG A 205 -6.76 -4.92 22.84
N ASN A 206 -5.91 -4.97 23.85
CA ASN A 206 -4.88 -6.00 23.97
C ASN A 206 -5.55 -7.38 24.07
N ARG A 207 -5.69 -8.08 22.96
CA ARG A 207 -5.96 -9.52 23.00
C ARG A 207 -4.64 -10.20 23.39
N VAL A 208 -4.51 -10.50 24.68
CA VAL A 208 -3.53 -11.48 25.14
C VAL A 208 -4.07 -12.83 24.67
N LEU A 209 -3.41 -13.46 23.72
CA LEU A 209 -3.65 -14.84 23.31
C LEU A 209 -3.06 -15.79 24.32
#